data_cd020985080f4cb6337aed24598c7661
#
_entry.id   cd020985080f4cb6337aed24598c7661
#
_cell.length_a   1.000
_cell.length_b   1.000
_cell.length_c   1.000
_cell.angle_alpha   90.00
_cell.angle_beta   90.00
_cell.angle_gamma   90.00
#
_symmetry.space_group_name_H-M   'P 1'
#
loop_
_entity.id
_entity.type
_entity.pdbx_description
1 polymer ?
#
loop_
_entity_poly.entity_id
_entity_poly.type
_entity_poly.pdbx_seq_one_letter_code
_entity_poly.pdbx_strand_id
1 'polypeptide(L)'
;PSIVVLFASSILAGIFALIFQPNALLEISGITDSGIIAYIKGLLMTFYDSTQIQTGNEALNSLVSTRGMAGMMNTIWLIICAMCFGGAMSASGMLESITRIFLHFMRGRTSMVASTVVSGLSLNICTADQFIAIILNSEMFKEVYKQRGFESRLLSRTTEDSVTVTSVLIPWTTCGMTQSLISSARL
;
A
#
# COMPACT_ATOMS: atom_id res chain seq x y z
N PRO A 1 10.66 9.97 -13.17
CA PRO A 1 9.31 9.48 -12.86
C PRO A 1 9.38 8.14 -12.14
N SER A 2 8.83 8.04 -10.92
CA SER A 2 8.94 6.85 -10.04
C SER A 2 8.43 5.56 -10.71
N ILE A 3 7.36 5.65 -11.49
CA ILE A 3 6.78 4.50 -12.19
C ILE A 3 7.76 3.89 -13.20
N VAL A 4 8.46 4.73 -13.95
CA VAL A 4 9.46 4.27 -14.95
C VAL A 4 10.63 3.58 -14.25
N VAL A 5 11.07 4.11 -13.12
CA VAL A 5 12.17 3.51 -12.34
C VAL A 5 11.75 2.15 -11.77
N LEU A 6 10.54 2.04 -11.22
CA LEU A 6 10.01 0.77 -10.71
C LEU A 6 9.87 -0.28 -11.82
N PHE A 7 9.37 0.13 -12.97
CA PHE A 7 9.24 -0.78 -14.12
C PHE A 7 10.59 -1.23 -14.66
N ALA A 8 11.53 -0.30 -14.82
CA ALA A 8 12.89 -0.63 -15.27
C ALA A 8 13.63 -1.53 -14.27
N SER A 9 13.51 -1.26 -12.97
CA SER A 9 14.11 -2.11 -11.92
C SER A 9 13.51 -3.51 -11.90
N SER A 10 12.21 -3.66 -12.14
CA SER A 10 11.53 -4.95 -12.24
C SER A 10 12.05 -5.77 -13.42
N ILE A 11 12.17 -5.17 -14.60
CA ILE A 11 12.75 -5.84 -15.78
C ILE A 11 14.20 -6.26 -15.51
N LEU A 12 14.99 -5.34 -14.94
CA LEU A 12 16.38 -5.62 -14.61
C LEU A 12 16.48 -6.80 -13.63
N ALA A 13 15.66 -6.82 -12.59
CA ALA A 13 15.60 -7.94 -11.64
C ALA A 13 15.26 -9.27 -12.33
N GLY A 14 14.33 -9.25 -13.31
CA GLY A 14 14.02 -10.44 -14.12
C GLY A 14 15.19 -10.94 -14.95
N ILE A 15 15.97 -10.04 -15.54
CA ILE A 15 17.19 -10.40 -16.29
C ILE A 15 18.24 -11.00 -15.34
N PHE A 16 18.44 -10.40 -14.16
CA PHE A 16 19.35 -10.95 -13.16
C PHE A 16 18.90 -12.33 -12.66
N ALA A 17 17.60 -12.56 -12.46
CA ALA A 17 17.05 -13.85 -12.08
C ALA A 17 17.35 -14.94 -13.13
N LEU A 18 17.25 -14.62 -14.42
CA LEU A 18 17.61 -15.54 -15.51
C LEU A 18 19.10 -15.94 -15.49
N ILE A 19 19.98 -15.01 -15.12
CA ILE A 19 21.45 -15.25 -15.13
C ILE A 19 21.90 -15.96 -13.85
N PHE A 20 21.42 -15.52 -12.69
CA PHE A 20 21.95 -15.96 -11.39
C PHE A 20 21.11 -17.03 -10.70
N GLN A 21 19.80 -17.16 -11.04
CA GLN A 21 18.87 -18.06 -10.37
C GLN A 21 18.04 -18.93 -11.35
N PRO A 22 18.67 -19.60 -12.34
CA PRO A 22 17.94 -20.40 -13.31
C PRO A 22 17.14 -21.54 -12.65
N ASN A 23 17.68 -22.16 -11.60
CA ASN A 23 17.01 -23.27 -10.91
C ASN A 23 15.72 -22.85 -10.21
N ALA A 24 15.68 -21.67 -9.60
CA ALA A 24 14.47 -21.13 -8.97
C ALA A 24 13.37 -20.86 -10.02
N LEU A 25 13.75 -20.38 -11.19
CA LEU A 25 12.80 -20.16 -12.29
C LEU A 25 12.23 -21.47 -12.85
N LEU A 26 13.03 -22.53 -12.91
CA LEU A 26 12.57 -23.86 -13.30
C LEU A 26 11.59 -24.45 -12.27
N GLU A 27 11.88 -24.30 -10.98
CA GLU A 27 10.98 -24.72 -9.90
C GLU A 27 9.63 -24.00 -9.97
N ILE A 28 9.63 -22.70 -10.20
CA ILE A 28 8.42 -21.88 -10.37
C ILE A 28 7.66 -22.27 -11.63
N SER A 29 8.36 -22.59 -12.74
CA SER A 29 7.71 -22.96 -14.00
C SER A 29 6.95 -24.28 -13.94
N GLY A 30 7.31 -25.17 -12.98
CA GLY A 30 6.74 -26.52 -12.86
C GLY A 30 7.05 -27.44 -14.06
N ILE A 31 8.00 -27.07 -14.93
CA ILE A 31 8.41 -27.85 -16.10
C ILE A 31 9.74 -28.51 -15.79
N THR A 32 9.80 -29.83 -15.96
CA THR A 32 11.01 -30.64 -15.75
C THR A 32 12.04 -30.52 -16.89
N ASP A 33 11.61 -30.06 -18.07
CA ASP A 33 12.48 -29.85 -19.21
C ASP A 33 13.18 -28.49 -19.14
N SER A 34 14.51 -28.48 -19.17
CA SER A 34 15.37 -27.29 -19.12
C SER A 34 15.43 -26.52 -20.46
N GLY A 35 14.29 -26.38 -21.14
CA GLY A 35 14.18 -25.58 -22.36
C GLY A 35 14.03 -24.10 -22.12
N ILE A 36 14.41 -23.26 -23.09
CA ILE A 36 14.23 -21.79 -23.05
C ILE A 36 12.79 -21.41 -22.69
N ILE A 37 11.82 -22.20 -23.12
CA ILE A 37 10.40 -21.98 -22.84
C ILE A 37 10.09 -22.10 -21.35
N ALA A 38 10.75 -22.99 -20.60
CA ALA A 38 10.57 -23.14 -19.17
C ALA A 38 11.06 -21.90 -18.39
N TYR A 39 12.22 -21.34 -18.78
CA TYR A 39 12.75 -20.12 -18.19
C TYR A 39 11.86 -18.91 -18.45
N ILE A 40 11.37 -18.73 -19.68
CA ILE A 40 10.46 -17.64 -20.02
C ILE A 40 9.14 -17.79 -19.27
N LYS A 41 8.60 -19.02 -19.19
CA LYS A 41 7.38 -19.29 -18.42
C LYS A 41 7.58 -19.00 -16.93
N GLY A 42 8.68 -19.47 -16.32
CA GLY A 42 8.99 -19.19 -14.93
C GLY A 42 9.11 -17.70 -14.65
N LEU A 43 9.77 -16.94 -15.54
CA LEU A 43 9.88 -15.50 -15.45
C LEU A 43 8.49 -14.81 -15.52
N LEU A 44 7.66 -15.19 -16.49
CA LEU A 44 6.32 -14.63 -16.64
C LEU A 44 5.42 -14.98 -15.45
N MET A 45 5.51 -16.21 -14.94
CA MET A 45 4.78 -16.62 -13.72
C MET A 45 5.22 -15.80 -12.51
N THR A 46 6.50 -15.50 -12.36
CA THR A 46 7.00 -14.65 -11.26
C THR A 46 6.40 -13.24 -11.30
N PHE A 47 6.13 -12.67 -12.47
CA PHE A 47 5.49 -11.38 -12.60
C PHE A 47 3.97 -11.41 -12.39
N TYR A 48 3.32 -12.45 -12.89
CA TYR A 48 1.85 -12.51 -12.95
C TYR A 48 1.23 -13.26 -11.76
N ASP A 49 1.80 -14.40 -11.40
CA ASP A 49 1.18 -15.34 -10.46
C ASP A 49 1.87 -15.33 -9.09
N SER A 50 1.25 -16.01 -8.13
CA SER A 50 1.83 -16.23 -6.81
C SER A 50 2.99 -17.21 -6.90
N THR A 51 4.16 -16.82 -6.43
CA THR A 51 5.31 -17.70 -6.35
C THR A 51 5.53 -18.18 -4.92
N GLN A 52 5.69 -19.48 -4.75
CA GLN A 52 6.06 -20.11 -3.49
C GLN A 52 7.33 -20.92 -3.71
N ILE A 53 8.41 -20.51 -3.04
CA ILE A 53 9.67 -21.23 -3.03
C ILE A 53 9.79 -21.95 -1.70
N GLN A 54 10.06 -23.26 -1.71
CA GLN A 54 10.23 -24.06 -0.51
C GLN A 54 11.67 -24.00 -0.01
N THR A 55 11.94 -23.17 1.00
CA THR A 55 13.30 -23.00 1.57
C THR A 55 13.56 -23.90 2.78
N GLY A 56 12.62 -24.78 3.15
CA GLY A 56 12.73 -25.63 4.34
C GLY A 56 12.49 -24.93 5.69
N ASN A 57 12.22 -23.62 5.68
CA ASN A 57 11.88 -22.85 6.87
C ASN A 57 10.56 -22.12 6.62
N GLU A 58 9.52 -22.44 7.43
CA GLU A 58 8.18 -21.90 7.25
C GLU A 58 8.11 -20.36 7.35
N ALA A 59 8.94 -19.76 8.21
CA ALA A 59 9.00 -18.31 8.35
C ALA A 59 9.58 -17.65 7.09
N LEU A 60 10.60 -18.23 6.48
CA LEU A 60 11.15 -17.77 5.21
C LEU A 60 10.17 -18.01 4.06
N ASN A 61 9.51 -19.14 4.02
CA ASN A 61 8.51 -19.45 2.99
C ASN A 61 7.37 -18.43 2.96
N SER A 62 6.90 -17.99 4.14
CA SER A 62 5.85 -16.97 4.24
C SER A 62 6.32 -15.57 3.78
N LEU A 63 7.60 -15.25 3.99
CA LEU A 63 8.19 -13.98 3.56
C LEU A 63 8.49 -13.93 2.06
N VAL A 64 8.89 -15.06 1.49
CA VAL A 64 9.27 -15.18 0.06
C VAL A 64 8.04 -15.44 -0.82
N SER A 65 6.91 -15.85 -0.24
CA SER A 65 5.67 -16.01 -0.98
C SER A 65 5.18 -14.67 -1.52
N THR A 66 5.25 -14.48 -2.82
CA THR A 66 4.73 -13.30 -3.49
C THR A 66 3.40 -13.62 -4.16
N ARG A 67 2.48 -12.65 -4.12
CA ARG A 67 1.15 -12.83 -4.75
C ARG A 67 1.13 -12.39 -6.21
N GLY A 68 2.25 -11.91 -6.74
CA GLY A 68 2.36 -11.41 -8.09
C GLY A 68 1.35 -10.30 -8.43
N MET A 69 1.17 -10.03 -9.71
CA MET A 69 0.20 -9.03 -10.18
C MET A 69 -1.25 -9.45 -9.93
N ALA A 70 -1.54 -10.76 -10.01
CA ALA A 70 -2.88 -11.29 -9.75
C ALA A 70 -3.32 -11.03 -8.30
N GLY A 71 -2.43 -11.14 -7.32
CA GLY A 71 -2.71 -10.83 -5.92
C GLY A 71 -2.97 -9.35 -5.66
N MET A 72 -2.43 -8.46 -6.50
CA MET A 72 -2.65 -7.02 -6.42
C MET A 72 -4.04 -6.59 -6.92
N MET A 73 -4.76 -7.45 -7.66
CA MET A 73 -6.11 -7.14 -8.12
C MET A 73 -7.07 -6.88 -6.97
N ASN A 74 -6.94 -7.58 -5.85
CA ASN A 74 -7.75 -7.30 -4.66
C ASN A 74 -7.49 -5.91 -4.09
N THR A 75 -6.23 -5.46 -4.10
CA THR A 75 -5.86 -4.10 -3.66
C THR A 75 -6.41 -3.04 -4.61
N ILE A 76 -6.34 -3.27 -5.92
CA ILE A 76 -6.90 -2.38 -6.93
C ILE A 76 -8.42 -2.28 -6.75
N TRP A 77 -9.10 -3.41 -6.56
CA TRP A 77 -10.54 -3.45 -6.31
C TRP A 77 -10.93 -2.68 -5.05
N LEU A 78 -10.17 -2.85 -3.98
CA LEU A 78 -10.37 -2.13 -2.72
C LEU A 78 -10.20 -0.61 -2.92
N ILE A 79 -9.18 -0.18 -3.66
CA ILE A 79 -8.96 1.24 -3.98
C ILE A 79 -10.14 1.80 -4.79
N ILE A 80 -10.63 1.08 -5.79
CA ILE A 80 -11.78 1.51 -6.60
C ILE A 80 -13.02 1.67 -5.70
N CYS A 81 -13.32 0.69 -4.84
CA CYS A 81 -14.44 0.75 -3.90
C CYS A 81 -14.29 1.93 -2.92
N ALA A 82 -13.09 2.16 -2.39
CA ALA A 82 -12.80 3.29 -1.50
C ALA A 82 -12.99 4.64 -2.21
N MET A 83 -12.55 4.76 -3.46
CA MET A 83 -12.76 5.97 -4.26
C MET A 83 -14.24 6.23 -4.57
N CYS A 84 -15.00 5.18 -4.90
CA CYS A 84 -16.45 5.28 -5.09
C CYS A 84 -17.15 5.70 -3.80
N PHE A 85 -16.79 5.12 -2.67
CA PHE A 85 -17.32 5.47 -1.36
C PHE A 85 -16.99 6.92 -0.97
N GLY A 86 -15.72 7.32 -1.12
CA GLY A 86 -15.29 8.70 -0.88
C GLY A 86 -16.00 9.70 -1.78
N GLY A 87 -16.18 9.37 -3.07
CA GLY A 87 -16.95 10.18 -4.01
C GLY A 87 -18.43 10.33 -3.62
N ALA A 88 -19.08 9.24 -3.20
CA ALA A 88 -20.46 9.26 -2.73
C ALA A 88 -20.63 10.09 -1.45
N MET A 89 -19.71 9.96 -0.49
CA MET A 89 -19.67 10.78 0.73
C MET A 89 -19.47 12.26 0.43
N SER A 90 -18.59 12.58 -0.53
CA SER A 90 -18.35 13.95 -0.97
C SER A 90 -19.59 14.54 -1.64
N ALA A 91 -20.21 13.80 -2.55
CA ALA A 91 -21.43 14.24 -3.26
C ALA A 91 -22.64 14.41 -2.33
N SER A 92 -22.75 13.61 -1.28
CA SER A 92 -23.83 13.71 -0.27
C SER A 92 -23.64 14.85 0.76
N GLY A 93 -22.49 15.55 0.74
CA GLY A 93 -22.16 16.59 1.71
C GLY A 93 -21.82 16.06 3.12
N MET A 94 -21.78 14.75 3.33
CA MET A 94 -21.38 14.15 4.61
C MET A 94 -19.97 14.51 4.98
N LEU A 95 -19.06 14.47 4.00
CA LEU A 95 -17.66 14.83 4.20
C LEU A 95 -17.52 16.29 4.65
N GLU A 96 -18.29 17.19 4.06
CA GLU A 96 -18.32 18.61 4.45
C GLU A 96 -18.83 18.79 5.88
N SER A 97 -19.86 18.06 6.27
CA SER A 97 -20.41 18.13 7.64
C SER A 97 -19.42 17.66 8.69
N ILE A 98 -18.70 16.56 8.44
CA ILE A 98 -17.64 16.05 9.32
C ILE A 98 -16.48 17.05 9.36
N THR A 99 -16.05 17.55 8.21
CA THR A 99 -14.96 18.52 8.11
C THR A 99 -15.28 19.83 8.86
N ARG A 100 -16.54 20.29 8.86
CA ARG A 100 -16.98 21.48 9.62
C ARG A 100 -16.75 21.34 11.12
N ILE A 101 -16.88 20.14 11.69
CA ILE A 101 -16.58 19.87 13.10
C ILE A 101 -15.10 20.13 13.37
N PHE A 102 -14.23 19.64 12.52
CA PHE A 102 -12.79 19.87 12.63
C PHE A 102 -12.41 21.33 12.36
N LEU A 103 -13.10 22.02 11.42
CA LEU A 103 -12.89 23.43 11.12
C LEU A 103 -13.13 24.34 12.32
N HIS A 104 -14.05 23.98 13.21
CA HIS A 104 -14.34 24.75 14.41
C HIS A 104 -13.11 24.84 15.35
N PHE A 105 -12.26 23.82 15.35
CA PHE A 105 -11.02 23.79 16.14
C PHE A 105 -9.83 24.42 15.42
N MET A 106 -9.96 24.77 14.14
CA MET A 106 -8.85 25.25 13.30
C MET A 106 -8.74 26.78 13.32
N ARG A 107 -7.97 27.35 14.24
CA ARG A 107 -7.72 28.79 14.29
C ARG A 107 -6.42 29.23 13.60
N GLY A 108 -5.49 28.31 13.30
CA GLY A 108 -4.18 28.63 12.72
C GLY A 108 -3.55 27.45 11.94
N ARG A 109 -2.38 27.70 11.35
CA ARG A 109 -1.63 26.69 10.57
C ARG A 109 -1.33 25.44 11.39
N THR A 110 -0.83 25.61 12.61
CA THR A 110 -0.48 24.50 13.51
C THR A 110 -1.72 23.68 13.90
N SER A 111 -2.82 24.36 14.21
CA SER A 111 -4.09 23.71 14.56
C SER A 111 -4.67 22.91 13.39
N MET A 112 -4.47 23.39 12.15
CA MET A 112 -4.92 22.69 10.95
C MET A 112 -4.12 21.40 10.71
N VAL A 113 -2.80 21.46 10.82
CA VAL A 113 -1.93 20.28 10.76
C VAL A 113 -2.29 19.30 11.88
N ALA A 114 -2.47 19.78 13.11
CA ALA A 114 -2.85 18.94 14.24
C ALA A 114 -4.22 18.24 14.00
N SER A 115 -5.22 18.96 13.50
CA SER A 115 -6.52 18.36 13.17
C SER A 115 -6.42 17.30 12.05
N THR A 116 -5.59 17.54 11.04
CA THR A 116 -5.34 16.55 9.97
C THR A 116 -4.66 15.30 10.53
N VAL A 117 -3.70 15.46 11.43
CA VAL A 117 -3.02 14.34 12.11
C VAL A 117 -3.99 13.53 12.96
N VAL A 118 -4.77 14.20 13.83
CA VAL A 118 -5.75 13.52 14.71
C VAL A 118 -6.82 12.80 13.90
N SER A 119 -7.33 13.43 12.83
CA SER A 119 -8.28 12.80 11.93
C SER A 119 -7.67 11.58 11.22
N GLY A 120 -6.45 11.71 10.70
CA GLY A 120 -5.74 10.61 10.05
C GLY A 120 -5.51 9.42 10.98
N LEU A 121 -5.09 9.66 12.22
CA LEU A 121 -4.95 8.63 13.26
C LEU A 121 -6.28 7.95 13.57
N SER A 122 -7.34 8.73 13.77
CA SER A 122 -8.68 8.20 14.05
C SER A 122 -9.19 7.31 12.91
N LEU A 123 -9.03 7.77 11.67
CA LEU A 123 -9.40 6.99 10.49
C LEU A 123 -8.58 5.70 10.39
N ASN A 124 -7.28 5.77 10.61
CA ASN A 124 -6.39 4.62 10.55
C ASN A 124 -6.78 3.52 11.57
N ILE A 125 -7.16 3.93 12.78
CA ILE A 125 -7.66 3.03 13.81
C ILE A 125 -9.00 2.40 13.41
N CYS A 126 -9.92 3.21 12.86
CA CYS A 126 -11.28 2.77 12.53
C CYS A 126 -11.35 1.91 11.26
N THR A 127 -10.57 2.26 10.23
CA THR A 127 -10.63 1.55 8.93
C THR A 127 -9.78 0.29 8.89
N ALA A 128 -8.85 0.13 9.81
CA ALA A 128 -7.86 -0.96 9.84
C ALA A 128 -7.01 -1.08 8.55
N ASP A 129 -7.14 -0.11 7.64
CA ASP A 129 -6.42 -0.05 6.37
C ASP A 129 -5.89 1.36 6.11
N GLN A 130 -4.56 1.45 5.89
CA GLN A 130 -3.90 2.74 5.68
C GLN A 130 -4.30 3.43 4.38
N PHE A 131 -4.59 2.66 3.30
CA PHE A 131 -4.93 3.27 2.01
C PHE A 131 -6.27 3.99 2.08
N ILE A 132 -7.26 3.37 2.72
CA ILE A 132 -8.58 3.98 2.96
C ILE A 132 -8.43 5.22 3.83
N ALA A 133 -7.66 5.13 4.92
CA ALA A 133 -7.43 6.25 5.82
C ALA A 133 -6.75 7.44 5.11
N ILE A 134 -5.75 7.20 4.27
CA ILE A 134 -5.07 8.24 3.47
C ILE A 134 -6.04 8.92 2.51
N ILE A 135 -6.83 8.13 1.77
CA ILE A 135 -7.77 8.66 0.77
C ILE A 135 -8.83 9.52 1.45
N LEU A 136 -9.48 8.99 2.49
CA LEU A 136 -10.54 9.71 3.20
C LEU A 136 -10.01 10.99 3.87
N ASN A 137 -8.86 10.91 4.54
CA ASN A 137 -8.24 12.07 5.19
C ASN A 137 -7.86 13.15 4.17
N SER A 138 -7.31 12.75 3.04
CA SER A 138 -6.94 13.67 1.96
C SER A 138 -8.18 14.36 1.35
N GLU A 139 -9.24 13.62 1.07
CA GLU A 139 -10.49 14.19 0.53
C GLU A 139 -11.18 15.14 1.54
N MET A 140 -11.17 14.82 2.83
CA MET A 140 -11.76 15.68 3.86
C MET A 140 -11.06 17.04 3.94
N PHE A 141 -9.73 17.09 3.85
CA PHE A 141 -8.98 18.31 4.09
C PHE A 141 -8.55 19.05 2.82
N LYS A 142 -8.67 18.46 1.64
CA LYS A 142 -8.25 19.03 0.36
C LYS A 142 -8.81 20.43 0.10
N GLU A 143 -10.13 20.60 0.22
CA GLU A 143 -10.77 21.89 -0.01
C GLU A 143 -10.41 22.90 1.07
N VAL A 144 -10.25 22.48 2.31
CA VAL A 144 -9.88 23.33 3.44
C VAL A 144 -8.48 23.92 3.26
N TYR A 145 -7.53 23.10 2.86
CA TYR A 145 -6.17 23.54 2.57
C TYR A 145 -6.13 24.53 1.41
N LYS A 146 -6.89 24.25 0.35
CA LYS A 146 -7.02 25.12 -0.83
C LYS A 146 -7.64 26.48 -0.48
N GLN A 147 -8.75 26.50 0.27
CA GLN A 147 -9.43 27.74 0.69
C GLN A 147 -8.55 28.62 1.57
N ARG A 148 -7.67 28.02 2.38
CA ARG A 148 -6.75 28.76 3.25
C ARG A 148 -5.41 29.09 2.59
N GLY A 149 -5.23 28.79 1.30
CA GLY A 149 -4.03 29.11 0.52
C GLY A 149 -2.79 28.29 0.91
N PHE A 150 -2.99 27.10 1.51
CA PHE A 150 -1.88 26.20 1.82
C PHE A 150 -1.58 25.29 0.63
N GLU A 151 -0.31 24.95 0.48
CA GLU A 151 0.14 24.05 -0.58
C GLU A 151 -0.39 22.63 -0.37
N SER A 152 -0.82 21.98 -1.45
CA SER A 152 -1.23 20.56 -1.44
C SER A 152 -0.12 19.62 -0.94
N ARG A 153 1.14 20.01 -1.11
CA ARG A 153 2.31 19.31 -0.58
C ARG A 153 2.26 19.19 0.94
N LEU A 154 1.79 20.23 1.66
CA LEU A 154 1.69 20.19 3.11
C LEU A 154 0.64 19.16 3.56
N LEU A 155 -0.50 19.09 2.88
CA LEU A 155 -1.53 18.10 3.15
C LEU A 155 -1.00 16.68 2.92
N SER A 156 -0.38 16.44 1.76
CA SER A 156 0.18 15.13 1.40
C SER A 156 1.19 14.65 2.44
N ARG A 157 2.14 15.51 2.82
CA ARG A 157 3.12 15.21 3.86
C ARG A 157 2.49 14.93 5.21
N THR A 158 1.56 15.78 5.65
CA THR A 158 0.90 15.61 6.95
C THR A 158 0.12 14.31 7.01
N THR A 159 -0.59 13.96 5.92
CA THR A 159 -1.36 12.71 5.86
C THR A 159 -0.44 11.50 5.84
N GLU A 160 0.63 11.54 5.05
CA GLU A 160 1.60 10.45 4.96
C GLU A 160 2.31 10.22 6.30
N ASP A 161 2.85 11.28 6.91
CA ASP A 161 3.56 11.19 8.18
C ASP A 161 2.64 10.74 9.34
N SER A 162 1.35 11.08 9.30
CA SER A 162 0.41 10.69 10.35
C SER A 162 -0.15 9.27 10.15
N VAL A 163 -0.58 8.92 8.94
CA VAL A 163 -1.29 7.65 8.68
C VAL A 163 -0.32 6.52 8.39
N THR A 164 0.64 6.74 7.47
CA THR A 164 1.54 5.68 7.01
C THR A 164 2.49 5.23 8.12
N VAL A 165 3.09 6.18 8.84
CA VAL A 165 4.04 5.86 9.91
C VAL A 165 3.35 5.18 11.10
N THR A 166 2.14 5.60 11.43
CA THR A 166 1.40 5.05 12.58
C THR A 166 0.67 3.75 12.30
N SER A 167 0.40 3.43 11.03
CA SER A 167 -0.30 2.19 10.66
C SER A 167 0.46 0.93 11.12
N VAL A 168 1.78 0.97 11.15
CA VAL A 168 2.62 -0.13 11.64
C VAL A 168 2.46 -0.36 13.15
N LEU A 169 2.11 0.68 13.91
CA LEU A 169 1.94 0.59 15.37
C LEU A 169 0.58 0.04 15.79
N ILE A 170 -0.38 -0.02 14.86
CA ILE A 170 -1.74 -0.48 15.14
C ILE A 170 -1.83 -1.97 14.80
N PRO A 171 -2.07 -2.86 15.80
CA PRO A 171 -1.92 -4.31 15.62
C PRO A 171 -2.88 -4.95 14.61
N TRP A 172 -4.04 -4.35 14.40
CA TRP A 172 -5.08 -4.88 13.50
C TRP A 172 -5.05 -4.31 12.08
N THR A 173 -4.12 -3.40 11.78
CA THR A 173 -3.90 -2.96 10.42
C THR A 173 -3.12 -4.00 9.62
N THR A 174 -3.26 -3.98 8.30
CA THR A 174 -2.50 -4.86 7.40
C THR A 174 -0.99 -4.72 7.60
N CYS A 175 -0.50 -3.50 7.81
CA CYS A 175 0.91 -3.22 8.08
C CYS A 175 1.36 -3.73 9.45
N GLY A 176 0.54 -3.51 10.51
CA GLY A 176 0.83 -3.98 11.86
C GLY A 176 0.88 -5.51 11.94
N MET A 177 -0.06 -6.20 11.31
CA MET A 177 -0.07 -7.67 11.24
C MET A 177 1.17 -8.21 10.52
N THR A 178 1.53 -7.63 9.37
CA THR A 178 2.73 -8.04 8.63
C THR A 178 4.00 -7.84 9.45
N GLN A 179 4.12 -6.71 10.14
CA GLN A 179 5.26 -6.42 10.99
C GLN A 179 5.34 -7.36 12.20
N SER A 180 4.21 -7.72 12.79
CA SER A 180 4.18 -8.67 13.91
C SER A 180 4.62 -10.08 13.49
N LEU A 181 4.21 -10.52 12.29
CA LEU A 181 4.65 -11.79 11.70
C LEU A 181 6.16 -11.82 11.46
N ILE A 182 6.72 -10.75 10.90
CA ILE A 182 8.17 -10.63 10.67
C ILE A 182 8.95 -10.61 11.99
N SER A 183 8.42 -9.92 13.00
CA SER A 183 9.06 -9.83 14.31
C SER A 183 9.02 -11.16 15.06
N SER A 184 7.92 -11.91 14.99
CA SER A 184 7.79 -13.22 15.61
C SER A 184 8.63 -14.31 14.93
N ALA A 185 8.94 -14.14 13.66
CA ALA A 185 9.82 -15.06 12.92
C ALA A 185 11.31 -14.93 13.30
N ARG A 186 11.68 -13.89 14.07
CA ARG A 186 13.06 -13.65 14.54
C ARG A 186 13.35 -14.19 15.95
N LEU A 187 12.37 -14.67 16.66
CA LEU A 187 12.49 -15.31 17.99
C LEU A 187 12.44 -16.83 17.85
#